data_07c29de9433006189dc8fe7a07356354
#
_entry.id   07c29de9433006189dc8fe7a07356354
#
_cell.length_a   1.000
_cell.length_b   1.000
_cell.length_c   1.000
_cell.angle_alpha   90.00
_cell.angle_beta   90.00
_cell.angle_gamma   90.00
#
_symmetry.space_group_name_H-M   'P 1'
#
loop_
_entity.id
_entity.type
_entity.pdbx_description
1 polymer ?
#
loop_
_entity_poly.entity_id
_entity_poly.type
_entity_poly.pdbx_seq_one_letter_code
_entity_poly.pdbx_strand_id
1 'polypeptide(L)'
;EADGVDPKTLVEGAARLLHEDKKDAKKESYDPFAVVWAVTDVDDFGKNGDKLRAAVDKGRQSGVEVIISNPCFDVWLIDHKQPCPLSYTQTSECEKLAKRLGLIDMSRNRNNPKHIRQEAIAEQYAAAAKNAQKHMSEQHRRMRDSRPSSGDYAPWTDIPKIVDTLIEEYKTLINKGEEETL
;
A
#
# COMPACT_ATOMS: atom_id res chain seq x y z
N GLU A 1 -22.99 -2.86 -0.85
CA GLU A 1 -21.71 -2.81 -0.11
C GLU A 1 -20.82 -3.85 -0.75
N ALA A 2 -19.72 -3.43 -1.37
CA ALA A 2 -18.68 -4.38 -1.73
C ALA A 2 -17.98 -4.72 -0.41
N ASP A 3 -18.28 -5.89 0.13
CA ASP A 3 -17.57 -6.42 1.27
C ASP A 3 -16.10 -6.53 0.88
N GLY A 4 -15.26 -5.65 1.44
CA GLY A 4 -13.83 -5.70 1.24
C GLY A 4 -13.31 -7.05 1.69
N VAL A 5 -12.37 -7.63 0.96
CA VAL A 5 -11.74 -8.90 1.34
C VAL A 5 -11.05 -8.72 2.69
N ASP A 6 -11.34 -9.60 3.63
CA ASP A 6 -10.67 -9.64 4.95
C ASP A 6 -9.13 -9.66 4.77
N PRO A 7 -8.36 -8.83 5.47
CA PRO A 7 -6.91 -8.72 5.29
C PRO A 7 -6.18 -10.06 5.42
N LYS A 8 -6.61 -10.93 6.32
CA LYS A 8 -6.00 -12.27 6.47
C LYS A 8 -6.27 -13.14 5.24
N THR A 9 -7.50 -13.13 4.73
CA THR A 9 -7.89 -13.83 3.50
C THR A 9 -7.12 -13.32 2.29
N LEU A 10 -6.90 -12.00 2.20
CA LEU A 10 -6.07 -11.38 1.16
C LEU A 10 -4.63 -11.93 1.19
N VAL A 11 -4.02 -11.95 2.37
CA VAL A 11 -2.64 -12.47 2.55
C VAL A 11 -2.56 -13.98 2.28
N GLU A 12 -3.55 -14.77 2.69
CA GLU A 12 -3.61 -16.20 2.39
C GLU A 12 -3.71 -16.46 0.88
N GLY A 13 -4.49 -15.65 0.16
CA GLY A 13 -4.56 -15.70 -1.30
C GLY A 13 -3.21 -15.35 -1.96
N ALA A 14 -2.57 -14.28 -1.52
CA ALA A 14 -1.25 -13.87 -2.00
C ALA A 14 -0.16 -14.92 -1.71
N ALA A 15 -0.20 -15.54 -0.52
CA ALA A 15 0.72 -16.61 -0.13
C ALA A 15 0.56 -17.87 -1.01
N ARG A 16 -0.67 -18.21 -1.37
CA ARG A 16 -0.95 -19.32 -2.29
C ARG A 16 -0.38 -19.02 -3.67
N LEU A 17 -0.62 -17.82 -4.23
CA LEU A 17 -0.07 -17.41 -5.52
C LEU A 17 1.45 -17.45 -5.52
N LEU A 18 2.11 -16.94 -4.48
CA LEU A 18 3.56 -17.00 -4.34
C LEU A 18 4.10 -18.44 -4.29
N HIS A 19 3.36 -19.34 -3.62
CA HIS A 19 3.74 -20.75 -3.56
C HIS A 19 3.60 -21.44 -4.91
N GLU A 20 2.50 -21.21 -5.61
CA GLU A 20 2.23 -21.74 -6.95
C GLU A 20 3.28 -21.24 -7.95
N ASP A 21 3.58 -19.95 -7.96
CA ASP A 21 4.60 -19.33 -8.80
C ASP A 21 5.99 -19.97 -8.59
N LYS A 22 6.43 -20.12 -7.33
CA LYS A 22 7.71 -20.79 -7.02
C LYS A 22 7.77 -22.26 -7.48
N LYS A 23 6.64 -22.94 -7.48
CA LYS A 23 6.54 -24.33 -7.98
C LYS A 23 6.63 -24.37 -9.51
N ASP A 24 5.92 -23.47 -10.18
CA ASP A 24 5.88 -23.40 -11.65
C ASP A 24 7.20 -22.88 -12.20
N ALA A 25 7.84 -21.92 -11.54
CA ALA A 25 9.16 -21.41 -11.88
C ALA A 25 10.23 -22.53 -11.93
N LYS A 26 10.22 -23.45 -10.95
CA LYS A 26 11.10 -24.61 -10.95
C LYS A 26 10.83 -25.57 -12.10
N LYS A 27 9.57 -25.72 -12.51
CA LYS A 27 9.15 -26.64 -13.56
C LYS A 27 9.43 -26.06 -14.96
N GLU A 28 9.24 -24.77 -15.12
CA GLU A 28 9.29 -24.09 -16.41
C GLU A 28 10.58 -23.28 -16.63
N SER A 29 11.48 -23.26 -15.63
CA SER A 29 12.80 -22.59 -15.67
C SER A 29 12.73 -21.10 -15.90
N TYR A 30 11.86 -20.40 -15.14
CA TYR A 30 11.83 -18.94 -15.06
C TYR A 30 12.12 -18.46 -13.64
N ASP A 31 12.42 -17.15 -13.49
CA ASP A 31 12.62 -16.55 -12.18
C ASP A 31 11.27 -16.27 -11.48
N PRO A 32 11.02 -16.80 -10.28
CA PRO A 32 9.78 -16.56 -9.56
C PRO A 32 9.67 -15.11 -9.09
N PHE A 33 8.48 -14.69 -8.68
CA PHE A 33 8.26 -13.37 -8.09
C PHE A 33 9.26 -13.10 -6.97
N ALA A 34 10.01 -12.00 -7.07
CA ALA A 34 10.97 -11.57 -6.06
C ALA A 34 10.25 -11.12 -4.78
N VAL A 35 9.10 -10.46 -4.93
CA VAL A 35 8.27 -9.95 -3.82
C VAL A 35 6.79 -10.00 -4.17
N VAL A 36 5.95 -10.23 -3.16
CA VAL A 36 4.49 -10.15 -3.28
C VAL A 36 3.97 -9.25 -2.17
N TRP A 37 3.17 -8.26 -2.54
CA TRP A 37 2.55 -7.34 -1.61
C TRP A 37 1.06 -7.58 -1.48
N ALA A 38 0.55 -7.54 -0.24
CA ALA A 38 -0.86 -7.46 0.08
C ALA A 38 -1.17 -6.05 0.59
N VAL A 39 -1.89 -5.26 -0.20
CA VAL A 39 -2.22 -3.86 0.13
C VAL A 39 -3.56 -3.79 0.81
N THR A 40 -3.63 -3.12 1.97
CA THR A 40 -4.85 -3.01 2.77
C THR A 40 -4.91 -1.70 3.54
N ASP A 41 -6.11 -1.29 3.93
CA ASP A 41 -6.37 -0.14 4.77
C ASP A 41 -6.63 -0.58 6.23
N VAL A 42 -6.37 0.30 7.20
CA VAL A 42 -6.79 0.07 8.60
C VAL A 42 -8.30 0.22 8.72
N ASP A 43 -8.86 1.32 8.21
CA ASP A 43 -10.28 1.65 8.10
C ASP A 43 -11.17 0.92 9.13
N ASP A 44 -12.17 0.19 8.67
CA ASP A 44 -13.08 -0.58 9.54
C ASP A 44 -12.45 -1.81 10.17
N PHE A 45 -11.34 -2.31 9.63
CA PHE A 45 -10.60 -3.45 10.20
C PHE A 45 -9.95 -3.10 11.54
N GLY A 46 -9.63 -1.82 11.80
CA GLY A 46 -9.20 -1.35 13.11
C GLY A 46 -10.27 -1.48 14.19
N LYS A 47 -11.56 -1.51 13.81
CA LYS A 47 -12.70 -1.65 14.73
C LYS A 47 -13.06 -3.10 15.05
N ASN A 48 -12.64 -4.05 14.22
CA ASN A 48 -13.07 -5.45 14.24
C ASN A 48 -12.02 -6.42 14.81
N GLY A 49 -11.26 -5.99 15.79
CA GLY A 49 -10.25 -6.81 16.47
C GLY A 49 -8.94 -6.94 15.69
N ASP A 50 -8.14 -7.96 16.02
CA ASP A 50 -6.76 -8.08 15.55
C ASP A 50 -6.59 -8.73 14.16
N LYS A 51 -7.56 -8.52 13.24
CA LYS A 51 -7.51 -9.11 11.89
C LYS A 51 -6.29 -8.64 11.10
N LEU A 52 -5.95 -7.37 11.20
CA LEU A 52 -4.79 -6.82 10.52
C LEU A 52 -3.48 -7.32 11.13
N ARG A 53 -3.42 -7.50 12.46
CA ARG A 53 -2.31 -8.17 13.13
C ARG A 53 -2.14 -9.59 12.59
N ALA A 54 -3.23 -10.36 12.55
CA ALA A 54 -3.20 -11.73 12.03
C ALA A 54 -2.74 -11.78 10.56
N ALA A 55 -3.12 -10.78 9.75
CA ALA A 55 -2.66 -10.63 8.37
C ALA A 55 -1.14 -10.36 8.31
N VAL A 56 -0.63 -9.42 9.11
CA VAL A 56 0.81 -9.10 9.18
C VAL A 56 1.63 -10.31 9.62
N ASP A 57 1.19 -11.02 10.66
CA ASP A 57 1.88 -12.21 11.17
C ASP A 57 1.86 -13.35 10.13
N LYS A 58 0.74 -13.54 9.43
CA LYS A 58 0.63 -14.50 8.33
C LYS A 58 1.53 -14.12 7.15
N GLY A 59 1.56 -12.84 6.78
CA GLY A 59 2.43 -12.31 5.71
C GLY A 59 3.90 -12.61 6.01
N ARG A 60 4.35 -12.31 7.23
CA ARG A 60 5.72 -12.59 7.69
C ARG A 60 6.08 -14.08 7.60
N GLN A 61 5.14 -14.97 7.95
CA GLN A 61 5.35 -16.43 7.87
C GLN A 61 5.41 -16.95 6.44
N SER A 62 4.69 -16.33 5.52
CA SER A 62 4.53 -16.81 4.14
C SER A 62 5.40 -16.07 3.11
N GLY A 63 6.16 -15.05 3.52
CA GLY A 63 6.96 -14.24 2.62
C GLY A 63 6.15 -13.22 1.80
N VAL A 64 4.95 -12.88 2.27
CA VAL A 64 4.11 -11.81 1.71
C VAL A 64 4.29 -10.55 2.55
N GLU A 65 4.61 -9.44 1.93
CA GLU A 65 4.67 -8.15 2.61
C GLU A 65 3.29 -7.50 2.70
N VAL A 66 2.90 -7.08 3.90
CA VAL A 66 1.62 -6.38 4.11
C VAL A 66 1.87 -4.88 4.12
N ILE A 67 1.27 -4.21 3.16
CA ILE A 67 1.35 -2.76 2.92
C ILE A 67 0.08 -2.12 3.47
N ILE A 68 0.25 -1.21 4.42
CA ILE A 68 -0.86 -0.66 5.19
C ILE A 68 -0.97 0.85 4.94
N SER A 69 -2.20 1.33 4.71
CA SER A 69 -2.56 2.74 4.83
C SER A 69 -3.50 2.96 6.02
N ASN A 70 -3.29 4.02 6.77
CA ASN A 70 -4.07 4.35 7.96
C ASN A 70 -4.49 5.84 7.95
N PRO A 71 -5.77 6.16 7.93
CA PRO A 71 -6.91 5.24 7.98
C PRO A 71 -7.14 4.50 6.65
N CYS A 72 -6.78 5.08 5.50
CA CYS A 72 -7.07 4.54 4.17
C CYS A 72 -6.06 5.01 3.12
N PHE A 73 -6.15 4.43 1.92
CA PHE A 73 -5.28 4.75 0.79
C PHE A 73 -5.29 6.24 0.37
N ASP A 74 -6.36 6.98 0.67
CA ASP A 74 -6.43 8.41 0.35
C ASP A 74 -5.34 9.24 1.02
N VAL A 75 -4.75 8.78 2.12
CA VAL A 75 -3.56 9.41 2.73
C VAL A 75 -2.46 9.54 1.68
N TRP A 76 -2.15 8.46 0.97
CA TRP A 76 -1.16 8.47 -0.10
C TRP A 76 -1.56 9.38 -1.27
N LEU A 77 -2.82 9.37 -1.67
CA LEU A 77 -3.29 10.28 -2.73
C LEU A 77 -3.11 11.75 -2.34
N ILE A 78 -3.46 12.12 -1.11
CA ILE A 78 -3.30 13.48 -0.58
C ILE A 78 -1.84 13.93 -0.65
N ASP A 79 -0.90 13.03 -0.32
CA ASP A 79 0.53 13.32 -0.32
C ASP A 79 1.06 13.75 -1.70
N HIS A 80 0.38 13.44 -2.80
CA HIS A 80 0.73 13.96 -4.14
C HIS A 80 0.54 15.48 -4.29
N LYS A 81 -0.24 16.10 -3.41
CA LYS A 81 -0.48 17.56 -3.46
C LYS A 81 0.06 18.28 -2.23
N GLN A 82 -0.08 17.69 -1.06
CA GLN A 82 0.33 18.25 0.23
C GLN A 82 0.45 17.15 1.26
N PRO A 83 1.18 17.32 2.36
CA PRO A 83 1.18 16.37 3.46
C PRO A 83 -0.23 16.12 3.99
N CYS A 84 -0.59 14.87 4.22
CA CYS A 84 -1.84 14.56 4.89
C CYS A 84 -1.85 15.19 6.30
N PRO A 85 -2.90 15.93 6.68
CA PRO A 85 -2.95 16.58 7.98
C PRO A 85 -2.89 15.57 9.13
N LEU A 86 -2.06 15.83 10.14
CA LEU A 86 -1.88 14.94 11.30
C LEU A 86 -3.17 14.70 12.11
N SER A 87 -4.16 15.59 11.99
CA SER A 87 -5.46 15.43 12.63
C SER A 87 -6.41 14.47 11.90
N TYR A 88 -6.05 14.01 10.70
CA TYR A 88 -6.93 13.17 9.88
C TYR A 88 -6.75 11.70 10.25
N THR A 89 -7.66 11.23 11.09
CA THR A 89 -7.66 9.85 11.63
C THR A 89 -8.84 9.02 11.12
N GLN A 90 -9.71 9.62 10.31
CA GLN A 90 -10.92 8.97 9.79
C GLN A 90 -10.89 8.95 8.25
N THR A 91 -11.30 7.84 7.67
CA THR A 91 -11.43 7.66 6.20
C THR A 91 -12.24 8.77 5.56
N SER A 92 -13.36 9.17 6.17
CA SER A 92 -14.23 10.21 5.62
C SER A 92 -13.57 11.61 5.53
N GLU A 93 -12.59 11.91 6.39
CA GLU A 93 -11.83 13.16 6.34
C GLU A 93 -10.84 13.14 5.17
N CYS A 94 -10.11 12.03 5.02
CA CYS A 94 -9.18 11.82 3.92
C CYS A 94 -9.91 11.86 2.56
N GLU A 95 -11.04 11.17 2.44
CA GLU A 95 -11.83 11.14 1.22
C GLU A 95 -12.33 12.54 0.82
N LYS A 96 -12.88 13.30 1.77
CA LYS A 96 -13.31 14.70 1.53
C LYS A 96 -12.16 15.58 1.06
N LEU A 97 -10.96 15.43 1.63
CA LEU A 97 -9.79 16.19 1.22
C LEU A 97 -9.30 15.75 -0.16
N ALA A 98 -9.17 14.46 -0.42
CA ALA A 98 -8.76 13.93 -1.71
C ALA A 98 -9.69 14.42 -2.85
N LYS A 99 -11.00 14.41 -2.61
CA LYS A 99 -12.00 14.97 -3.52
C LYS A 99 -11.80 16.48 -3.75
N ARG A 100 -11.63 17.26 -2.67
CA ARG A 100 -11.40 18.71 -2.75
C ARG A 100 -10.11 19.07 -3.51
N LEU A 101 -9.07 18.23 -3.40
CA LEU A 101 -7.80 18.39 -4.10
C LEU A 101 -7.87 17.89 -5.56
N GLY A 102 -9.02 17.37 -6.01
CA GLY A 102 -9.18 16.86 -7.36
C GLY A 102 -8.44 15.56 -7.64
N LEU A 103 -8.10 14.78 -6.62
CA LEU A 103 -7.36 13.52 -6.73
C LEU A 103 -8.26 12.33 -7.04
N ILE A 104 -9.51 12.40 -6.58
CA ILE A 104 -10.54 11.41 -6.83
C ILE A 104 -11.78 12.06 -7.43
N ASP A 105 -12.50 11.28 -8.20
CA ASP A 105 -13.83 11.62 -8.69
C ASP A 105 -14.83 10.57 -8.19
N MET A 106 -15.98 11.04 -7.71
CA MET A 106 -17.06 10.15 -7.30
C MET A 106 -17.83 9.77 -8.56
N SER A 107 -17.53 8.62 -9.10
CA SER A 107 -18.16 8.11 -10.30
C SER A 107 -19.69 7.98 -10.13
N ARG A 108 -20.39 8.23 -11.21
CA ARG A 108 -21.82 7.91 -11.32
C ARG A 108 -22.07 6.41 -11.46
N ASN A 109 -21.00 5.61 -11.67
CA ASN A 109 -21.09 4.17 -11.78
C ASN A 109 -21.23 3.55 -10.38
N ARG A 110 -22.36 2.89 -10.13
CA ARG A 110 -22.65 2.24 -8.85
C ARG A 110 -21.68 1.10 -8.49
N ASN A 111 -21.03 0.49 -9.50
CA ASN A 111 -20.12 -0.63 -9.29
C ASN A 111 -18.68 -0.18 -8.96
N ASN A 112 -18.32 1.06 -9.30
CA ASN A 112 -17.06 1.66 -8.95
C ASN A 112 -17.25 3.17 -8.72
N PRO A 113 -17.69 3.55 -7.54
CA PRO A 113 -18.10 4.94 -7.27
C PRO A 113 -16.91 5.90 -7.12
N LYS A 114 -15.69 5.38 -6.98
CA LYS A 114 -14.51 6.17 -6.70
C LYS A 114 -13.43 5.92 -7.75
N HIS A 115 -13.02 6.96 -8.45
CA HIS A 115 -11.96 6.90 -9.45
C HIS A 115 -10.79 7.80 -9.06
N ILE A 116 -9.58 7.28 -9.15
CA ILE A 116 -8.37 8.08 -9.01
C ILE A 116 -8.14 8.82 -10.33
N ARG A 117 -7.90 10.12 -10.24
CA ARG A 117 -7.51 10.94 -11.39
C ARG A 117 -6.02 10.78 -11.64
N GLN A 118 -5.68 9.91 -12.58
CA GLN A 118 -4.29 9.57 -12.89
C GLN A 118 -3.46 10.80 -13.26
N GLU A 119 -4.02 11.73 -14.01
CA GLU A 119 -3.39 13.00 -14.40
C GLU A 119 -3.04 13.91 -13.21
N ALA A 120 -3.74 13.75 -12.09
CA ALA A 120 -3.50 14.53 -10.88
C ALA A 120 -2.33 14.00 -10.03
N ILE A 121 -1.93 12.75 -10.25
CA ILE A 121 -0.85 12.07 -9.50
C ILE A 121 0.36 11.73 -10.37
N ALA A 122 0.22 11.74 -11.70
CA ALA A 122 1.30 11.45 -12.62
C ALA A 122 2.54 12.32 -12.33
N GLU A 123 3.73 11.71 -12.38
CA GLU A 123 5.03 12.37 -12.19
C GLU A 123 5.24 13.04 -10.81
N GLN A 124 4.32 12.86 -9.86
CA GLN A 124 4.37 13.49 -8.54
C GLN A 124 4.96 12.61 -7.43
N TYR A 125 5.53 11.44 -7.77
CA TYR A 125 6.02 10.48 -6.75
C TYR A 125 7.00 11.09 -5.75
N ALA A 126 8.03 11.80 -6.23
CA ALA A 126 9.04 12.39 -5.35
C ALA A 126 8.45 13.40 -4.34
N ALA A 127 7.46 14.18 -4.80
CA ALA A 127 6.73 15.11 -3.94
C ALA A 127 5.87 14.36 -2.92
N ALA A 128 5.18 13.32 -3.37
CA ALA A 128 4.33 12.49 -2.51
C ALA A 128 5.16 11.78 -1.43
N ALA A 129 6.27 11.14 -1.77
CA ALA A 129 7.17 10.49 -0.83
C ALA A 129 7.71 11.48 0.23
N LYS A 130 8.12 12.67 -0.20
CA LYS A 130 8.57 13.74 0.72
C LYS A 130 7.45 14.23 1.64
N ASN A 131 6.22 14.32 1.14
CA ASN A 131 5.07 14.72 1.95
C ASN A 131 4.70 13.64 2.96
N ALA A 132 4.70 12.37 2.57
CA ALA A 132 4.45 11.24 3.45
C ALA A 132 5.41 11.24 4.66
N GLN A 133 6.69 11.51 4.46
CA GLN A 133 7.69 11.59 5.54
C GLN A 133 7.32 12.59 6.65
N LYS A 134 6.52 13.62 6.34
CA LYS A 134 6.15 14.66 7.32
C LYS A 134 5.16 14.18 8.38
N HIS A 135 4.41 13.10 8.10
CA HIS A 135 3.47 12.52 9.06
C HIS A 135 3.89 11.11 9.52
N MET A 136 4.89 10.49 8.85
CA MET A 136 5.41 9.17 9.21
C MET A 136 6.56 9.26 10.23
N SER A 137 6.23 9.60 11.48
CA SER A 137 7.24 9.68 12.53
C SER A 137 7.75 8.30 12.97
N GLU A 138 8.91 8.27 13.63
CA GLU A 138 9.46 7.03 14.23
C GLU A 138 8.53 6.44 15.30
N GLN A 139 7.80 7.29 16.03
CA GLN A 139 6.78 6.84 16.98
C GLN A 139 5.62 6.14 16.27
N HIS A 140 5.12 6.70 15.16
CA HIS A 140 4.07 6.08 14.35
C HIS A 140 4.56 4.75 13.75
N ARG A 141 5.81 4.67 13.32
CA ARG A 141 6.42 3.42 12.84
C ARG A 141 6.37 2.31 13.88
N ARG A 142 6.81 2.60 15.11
CA ARG A 142 6.75 1.64 16.23
C ARG A 142 5.33 1.21 16.55
N MET A 143 4.37 2.14 16.50
CA MET A 143 2.95 1.82 16.69
C MET A 143 2.41 0.93 15.57
N ARG A 144 2.71 1.26 14.31
CA ARG A 144 2.35 0.46 13.13
C ARG A 144 2.86 -0.98 13.27
N ASP A 145 4.12 -1.17 13.67
CA ASP A 145 4.75 -2.48 13.78
C ASP A 145 4.22 -3.29 14.98
N SER A 146 3.96 -2.63 16.11
CA SER A 146 3.48 -3.30 17.32
C SER A 146 1.97 -3.46 17.36
N ARG A 147 1.20 -2.55 16.77
CA ARG A 147 -0.28 -2.51 16.81
C ARG A 147 -0.86 -2.09 15.46
N PRO A 148 -0.71 -2.92 14.40
CA PRO A 148 -1.08 -2.53 13.04
C PRO A 148 -2.58 -2.24 12.86
N SER A 149 -3.44 -2.73 13.76
CA SER A 149 -4.88 -2.45 13.75
C SER A 149 -5.26 -1.16 14.47
N SER A 150 -4.30 -0.44 15.09
CA SER A 150 -4.59 0.78 15.83
C SER A 150 -4.75 1.99 14.92
N GLY A 151 -5.73 2.85 15.18
CA GLY A 151 -5.83 4.18 14.57
C GLY A 151 -4.79 5.19 15.08
N ASP A 152 -4.05 4.88 16.16
CA ASP A 152 -3.18 5.84 16.87
C ASP A 152 -1.98 6.33 16.04
N TYR A 153 -1.63 5.65 14.95
CA TYR A 153 -0.55 6.07 14.06
C TYR A 153 -1.04 6.70 12.74
N ALA A 154 -2.33 7.04 12.65
CA ALA A 154 -2.86 7.79 11.51
C ALA A 154 -2.40 9.27 11.57
N PRO A 155 -2.15 9.91 10.39
CA PRO A 155 -2.11 9.30 9.08
C PRO A 155 -0.81 8.54 8.81
N TRP A 156 -0.90 7.45 8.04
CA TRP A 156 0.23 6.61 7.66
C TRP A 156 0.02 5.99 6.28
N THR A 157 1.11 5.72 5.54
CA THR A 157 1.06 4.90 4.32
C THR A 157 2.37 4.16 4.10
N ASP A 158 2.29 2.85 3.83
CA ASP A 158 3.45 2.05 3.43
C ASP A 158 3.69 2.07 1.89
N ILE A 159 2.84 2.75 1.11
CA ILE A 159 2.91 2.73 -0.36
C ILE A 159 4.27 3.18 -0.93
N PRO A 160 4.97 4.19 -0.36
CA PRO A 160 6.31 4.56 -0.83
C PRO A 160 7.26 3.36 -0.90
N LYS A 161 7.15 2.40 0.01
CA LYS A 161 7.99 1.19 0.02
C LYS A 161 7.86 0.36 -1.26
N ILE A 162 6.63 0.21 -1.80
CA ILE A 162 6.41 -0.49 -3.07
C ILE A 162 7.16 0.22 -4.20
N VAL A 163 6.95 1.53 -4.31
CA VAL A 163 7.50 2.32 -5.41
C VAL A 163 9.02 2.38 -5.33
N ASP A 164 9.59 2.56 -4.13
CA ASP A 164 11.03 2.55 -3.91
C ASP A 164 11.65 1.20 -4.32
N THR A 165 11.03 0.08 -3.94
CA THR A 165 11.47 -1.26 -4.35
C THR A 165 11.47 -1.41 -5.87
N LEU A 166 10.40 -0.99 -6.55
CA LEU A 166 10.30 -1.07 -8.00
C LEU A 166 11.35 -0.19 -8.71
N ILE A 167 11.63 0.99 -8.16
CA ILE A 167 12.68 1.88 -8.70
C ILE A 167 14.07 1.25 -8.55
N GLU A 168 14.38 0.65 -7.42
CA GLU A 168 15.68 0.00 -7.18
C GLU A 168 15.86 -1.25 -8.07
N GLU A 169 14.83 -2.07 -8.22
CA GLU A 169 14.86 -3.21 -9.15
C GLU A 169 15.07 -2.75 -10.60
N TYR A 170 14.37 -1.71 -11.02
CA TYR A 170 14.52 -1.15 -12.37
C TYR A 170 15.95 -0.63 -12.64
N LYS A 171 16.55 0.09 -11.68
CA LYS A 171 17.95 0.53 -11.78
C LYS A 171 18.92 -0.65 -11.91
N THR A 172 18.67 -1.70 -11.13
CA THR A 172 19.51 -2.91 -11.14
C THR A 172 19.47 -3.61 -12.51
N LEU A 173 18.28 -3.66 -13.13
CA LEU A 173 18.11 -4.24 -14.46
C LEU A 173 18.83 -3.45 -15.55
N ILE A 174 18.76 -2.10 -15.51
CA ILE A 174 19.47 -1.24 -16.48
C ILE A 174 20.96 -1.46 -16.38
N ASN A 175 21.51 -1.41 -15.16
CA ASN A 175 22.96 -1.56 -14.96
C ASN A 175 23.47 -2.91 -15.45
N LYS A 176 22.74 -4.00 -15.24
CA LYS A 176 23.10 -5.33 -15.77
C LYS A 176 23.06 -5.37 -17.31
N GLY A 177 22.06 -4.75 -17.93
CA GLY A 177 21.98 -4.69 -19.40
C GLY A 177 23.10 -3.89 -20.06
N GLU A 178 23.66 -2.89 -19.36
CA GLU A 178 24.82 -2.12 -19.85
C GLU A 178 26.13 -2.92 -19.71
N GLU A 179 26.28 -3.76 -18.67
CA GLU A 179 27.46 -4.62 -18.50
C GLU A 179 27.53 -5.77 -19.51
N GLU A 180 26.38 -6.29 -19.95
CA GLU A 180 26.32 -7.36 -20.97
C GLU A 180 26.55 -6.86 -22.39
N THR A 181 26.61 -5.54 -22.62
CA THR A 181 26.74 -4.92 -23.96
C THR A 181 28.17 -4.42 -24.22
N LEU A 182 29.10 -4.56 -23.26
CA LEU A 182 30.53 -4.20 -23.34
C LEU A 182 31.41 -5.46 -23.46
#